data_ee3947b1ab572fe8d31d83a1141e3637
#
_entry.id   ee3947b1ab572fe8d31d83a1141e3637
#
_cell.length_a   1.000
_cell.length_b   1.000
_cell.length_c   1.000
_cell.angle_alpha   90.00
_cell.angle_beta   90.00
_cell.angle_gamma   90.00
#
_symmetry.space_group_name_H-M   'P 1'
#
loop_
_entity.id
_entity.type
_entity.pdbx_description
1 polymer ?
#
loop_
_entity_poly.entity_id
_entity_poly.type
_entity_poly.pdbx_seq_one_letter_code
_entity_poly.pdbx_strand_id
1 'polypeptide(L)'
;MANAYKSSSEEQQYAENIIFDEIEKVLGITLTKNPKIYLNDKKTHIQPDFYSETNCIVGEIFSHIGNYKVGQSHKIASDILKMLLLDKVKNKKHSKFFAVCSDEEKNKLENSSSWLSESIKQFEIKIIKIDISDDLKEKILSAQNRQKMINN
;
A
#
# COMPACT_ATOMS: atom_id res chain seq x y z
N MET A 1 20.47 -15.73 10.98
CA MET A 1 19.02 -15.43 11.06
C MET A 1 18.72 -13.93 11.17
N ALA A 2 19.34 -13.21 12.09
CA ALA A 2 19.14 -11.77 12.23
C ALA A 2 19.51 -10.99 10.95
N ASN A 3 20.55 -11.41 10.24
CA ASN A 3 21.00 -10.76 9.01
C ASN A 3 20.02 -10.98 7.84
N ALA A 4 19.39 -12.14 7.75
CA ALA A 4 18.42 -12.43 6.68
C ALA A 4 17.13 -11.60 6.84
N TYR A 5 16.66 -11.45 8.07
CA TYR A 5 15.49 -10.63 8.35
C TYR A 5 15.74 -9.15 8.07
N LYS A 6 16.88 -8.65 8.51
CA LYS A 6 17.27 -7.26 8.29
C LYS A 6 17.46 -6.97 6.79
N SER A 7 18.07 -7.88 6.06
CA SER A 7 18.26 -7.75 4.61
C SER A 7 16.91 -7.74 3.87
N SER A 8 15.97 -8.60 4.26
CA SER A 8 14.63 -8.62 3.63
C SER A 8 13.86 -7.33 3.90
N SER A 9 13.96 -6.78 5.12
CA SER A 9 13.33 -5.52 5.48
C SER A 9 13.92 -4.34 4.70
N GLU A 10 15.25 -4.32 4.54
CA GLU A 10 15.94 -3.28 3.76
C GLU A 10 15.58 -3.34 2.28
N GLU A 11 15.50 -4.55 1.71
CA GLU A 11 15.09 -4.75 0.31
C GLU A 11 13.66 -4.31 0.08
N GLN A 12 12.76 -4.64 1.00
CA GLN A 12 11.36 -4.21 0.93
C GLN A 12 11.25 -2.69 0.99
N GLN A 13 11.98 -2.05 1.89
CA GLN A 13 11.98 -0.60 2.01
C GLN A 13 12.57 0.07 0.78
N TYR A 14 13.62 -0.49 0.20
CA TYR A 14 14.21 -0.01 -1.05
C TYR A 14 13.18 -0.07 -2.19
N ALA A 15 12.45 -1.17 -2.30
CA ALA A 15 11.40 -1.34 -3.30
C ALA A 15 10.29 -0.32 -3.10
N GLU A 16 9.84 -0.11 -1.88
CA GLU A 16 8.80 0.87 -1.56
C GLU A 16 9.22 2.29 -1.91
N ASN A 17 10.50 2.64 -1.71
CA ASN A 17 11.02 3.95 -2.10
C ASN A 17 10.93 4.18 -3.60
N ILE A 18 11.30 3.17 -4.40
CA ILE A 18 11.22 3.25 -5.86
C ILE A 18 9.76 3.36 -6.30
N ILE A 19 8.89 2.56 -5.71
CA ILE A 19 7.46 2.59 -6.01
C ILE A 19 6.86 3.96 -5.67
N PHE A 20 7.24 4.53 -4.53
CA PHE A 20 6.79 5.86 -4.12
C PHE A 20 7.16 6.91 -5.17
N ASP A 21 8.40 6.91 -5.66
CA ASP A 21 8.85 7.86 -6.68
C ASP A 21 8.03 7.71 -7.98
N GLU A 22 7.73 6.47 -8.36
CA GLU A 22 6.90 6.21 -9.54
C GLU A 22 5.45 6.66 -9.35
N ILE A 23 4.91 6.54 -8.14
CA ILE A 23 3.56 7.05 -7.82
C ILE A 23 3.51 8.55 -8.02
N GLU A 24 4.51 9.28 -7.54
CA GLU A 24 4.59 10.73 -7.74
C GLU A 24 4.58 11.09 -9.23
N LYS A 25 5.29 10.33 -10.05
CA LYS A 25 5.31 10.54 -11.49
C LYS A 25 3.94 10.29 -12.13
N VAL A 26 3.30 9.20 -11.76
CA VAL A 26 1.98 8.82 -12.30
C VAL A 26 0.92 9.84 -11.93
N LEU A 27 0.91 10.30 -10.69
CA LEU A 27 -0.06 11.27 -10.20
C LEU A 27 0.30 12.70 -10.57
N GLY A 28 1.56 12.96 -10.91
CA GLY A 28 2.03 14.30 -11.31
C GLY A 28 2.06 15.30 -10.16
N ILE A 29 2.21 14.84 -8.93
CA ILE A 29 2.21 15.70 -7.74
C ILE A 29 3.31 15.27 -6.77
N THR A 30 3.69 16.19 -5.89
CA THR A 30 4.60 15.89 -4.79
C THR A 30 3.79 15.31 -3.62
N LEU A 31 4.24 14.17 -3.11
CA LEU A 31 3.59 13.47 -2.01
C LEU A 31 4.45 13.52 -0.75
N THR A 32 3.81 13.42 0.40
CA THR A 32 4.49 13.21 1.67
C THR A 32 4.57 11.71 1.92
N LYS A 33 5.78 11.24 2.22
CA LYS A 33 6.04 9.83 2.43
C LYS A 33 5.84 9.47 3.89
N ASN A 34 4.93 8.52 4.14
CA ASN A 34 4.77 7.87 5.43
C ASN A 34 4.58 8.84 6.60
N PRO A 35 3.72 9.87 6.46
CA PRO A 35 3.55 10.85 7.51
C PRO A 35 2.74 10.29 8.68
N LYS A 36 3.01 10.80 9.87
CA LYS A 36 2.14 10.56 11.02
C LYS A 36 1.03 11.60 10.99
N ILE A 37 -0.18 11.16 10.75
CA ILE A 37 -1.36 12.03 10.73
C ILE A 37 -2.11 11.83 12.03
N TYR A 38 -2.05 12.83 12.91
CA TYR A 38 -2.69 12.77 14.22
C TYR A 38 -4.19 13.00 14.09
N LEU A 39 -4.94 12.20 14.82
CA LEU A 39 -6.39 12.27 14.86
C LEU A 39 -6.84 13.28 15.95
N ASN A 40 -8.12 13.30 16.29
CA ASN A 40 -8.71 14.34 17.13
C ASN A 40 -8.05 14.53 18.50
N ASP A 41 -7.52 13.46 19.10
CA ASP A 41 -6.93 13.50 20.44
C ASP A 41 -5.45 13.90 20.45
N LYS A 42 -4.85 14.11 19.30
CA LYS A 42 -3.43 14.41 19.09
C LYS A 42 -2.46 13.34 19.63
N LYS A 43 -2.97 12.20 20.08
CA LYS A 43 -2.17 11.06 20.56
C LYS A 43 -2.25 9.90 19.59
N THR A 44 -3.45 9.65 19.07
CA THR A 44 -3.69 8.58 18.11
C THR A 44 -3.37 9.10 16.71
N HIS A 45 -2.68 8.31 15.93
CA HIS A 45 -2.34 8.68 14.55
C HIS A 45 -2.51 7.50 13.60
N ILE A 46 -2.65 7.81 12.32
CA ILE A 46 -2.47 6.85 11.24
C ILE A 46 -1.22 7.24 10.46
N GLN A 47 -0.66 6.28 9.73
CA GLN A 47 0.59 6.51 9.01
C GLN A 47 0.50 5.85 7.63
N PRO A 48 -0.21 6.49 6.68
CA PRO A 48 -0.30 5.95 5.33
C PRO A 48 1.04 5.99 4.62
N ASP A 49 1.20 5.18 3.59
CA ASP A 49 2.45 5.15 2.83
C ASP A 49 2.68 6.44 2.05
N PHE A 50 1.63 7.05 1.53
CA PHE A 50 1.74 8.34 0.86
C PHE A 50 0.50 9.21 1.09
N TYR A 51 0.71 10.52 1.05
CA TYR A 51 -0.31 11.48 1.43
C TYR A 51 -0.06 12.83 0.77
N SER A 52 -1.13 13.55 0.44
CA SER A 52 -1.06 14.96 0.07
C SER A 52 -2.25 15.69 0.69
N GLU A 53 -1.98 16.55 1.63
CA GLU A 53 -3.02 17.37 2.24
C GLU A 53 -3.59 18.37 1.22
N THR A 54 -2.72 19.02 0.47
CA THR A 54 -3.12 20.01 -0.55
C THR A 54 -4.02 19.40 -1.64
N ASN A 55 -3.66 18.22 -2.12
CA ASN A 55 -4.40 17.54 -3.19
C ASN A 55 -5.44 16.57 -2.66
N CYS A 56 -5.57 16.46 -1.34
CA CYS A 56 -6.55 15.59 -0.69
C CYS A 56 -6.43 14.13 -1.14
N ILE A 57 -5.21 13.58 -1.07
CA ILE A 57 -4.87 12.23 -1.50
C ILE A 57 -4.31 11.44 -0.33
N VAL A 58 -4.73 10.18 -0.21
CA VAL A 58 -4.17 9.21 0.75
C VAL A 58 -4.03 7.88 0.05
N GLY A 59 -2.96 7.16 0.32
CA GLY A 59 -2.75 5.87 -0.32
C GLY A 59 -1.79 4.95 0.41
N GLU A 60 -1.85 3.70 0.03
CA GLU A 60 -1.02 2.63 0.56
C GLU A 60 -0.34 1.90 -0.58
N ILE A 61 0.86 1.40 -0.32
CA ILE A 61 1.65 0.62 -1.28
C ILE A 61 1.52 -0.86 -0.93
N PHE A 62 1.06 -1.64 -1.88
CA PHE A 62 0.99 -3.08 -1.77
C PHE A 62 2.02 -3.67 -2.72
N SER A 63 3.23 -3.91 -2.21
CA SER A 63 4.37 -4.34 -3.00
C SER A 63 4.45 -5.85 -3.23
N HIS A 64 3.48 -6.61 -2.73
CA HIS A 64 3.43 -8.05 -2.92
C HIS A 64 3.27 -8.42 -4.39
N ILE A 65 3.95 -9.46 -4.84
CA ILE A 65 3.84 -10.00 -6.19
C ILE A 65 3.29 -11.43 -6.11
N GLY A 66 2.32 -11.73 -6.97
CA GLY A 66 1.66 -13.03 -7.00
C GLY A 66 0.39 -13.04 -6.14
N ASN A 67 -0.14 -14.25 -5.88
CA ASN A 67 -1.38 -14.40 -5.10
C ASN A 67 -1.15 -14.03 -3.64
N TYR A 68 -1.95 -13.13 -3.10
CA TYR A 68 -1.85 -12.77 -1.69
C TYR A 68 -2.62 -13.74 -0.80
N LYS A 69 -2.14 -13.89 0.44
CA LYS A 69 -2.73 -14.76 1.44
C LYS A 69 -3.75 -14.02 2.30
N VAL A 70 -4.45 -14.75 3.15
CA VAL A 70 -5.49 -14.21 4.05
C VAL A 70 -4.98 -13.03 4.90
N GLY A 71 -3.74 -13.14 5.42
CA GLY A 71 -3.16 -12.06 6.22
C GLY A 71 -3.01 -10.75 5.45
N GLN A 72 -2.73 -10.82 4.16
CA GLN A 72 -2.62 -9.65 3.29
C GLN A 72 -3.98 -9.03 3.01
N SER A 73 -5.03 -9.84 2.89
CA SER A 73 -6.42 -9.35 2.77
C SER A 73 -6.82 -8.56 4.02
N HIS A 74 -6.43 -9.05 5.19
CA HIS A 74 -6.70 -8.34 6.46
C HIS A 74 -5.96 -7.00 6.51
N LYS A 75 -4.73 -6.96 6.01
CA LYS A 75 -3.96 -5.71 5.94
C LYS A 75 -4.65 -4.70 5.04
N ILE A 76 -5.10 -5.13 3.86
CA ILE A 76 -5.81 -4.27 2.92
C ILE A 76 -7.10 -3.73 3.56
N ALA A 77 -7.88 -4.59 4.21
CA ALA A 77 -9.10 -4.18 4.90
C ALA A 77 -8.81 -3.16 6.00
N SER A 78 -7.75 -3.38 6.77
CA SER A 78 -7.29 -2.45 7.81
C SER A 78 -6.90 -1.10 7.21
N ASP A 79 -6.19 -1.09 6.09
CA ASP A 79 -5.79 0.13 5.40
C ASP A 79 -7.01 0.90 4.87
N ILE A 80 -8.00 0.21 4.33
CA ILE A 80 -9.26 0.83 3.89
C ILE A 80 -9.95 1.52 5.07
N LEU A 81 -10.05 0.84 6.20
CA LEU A 81 -10.69 1.40 7.39
C LEU A 81 -9.98 2.67 7.85
N LYS A 82 -8.64 2.68 7.82
CA LYS A 82 -7.86 3.87 8.19
C LYS A 82 -8.11 5.04 7.25
N MET A 83 -8.23 4.78 5.95
CA MET A 83 -8.54 5.83 4.98
C MET A 83 -9.94 6.41 5.20
N LEU A 84 -10.92 5.57 5.50
CA LEU A 84 -12.28 6.02 5.80
C LEU A 84 -12.32 6.82 7.10
N LEU A 85 -11.57 6.39 8.11
CA LEU A 85 -11.44 7.11 9.36
C LEU A 85 -10.85 8.51 9.14
N LEU A 86 -9.85 8.61 8.28
CA LEU A 86 -9.26 9.90 7.94
C LEU A 86 -10.29 10.86 7.34
N ASP A 87 -11.12 10.38 6.42
CA ASP A 87 -12.21 11.18 5.85
C ASP A 87 -13.14 11.71 6.95
N LYS A 88 -13.50 10.85 7.88
CA LYS A 88 -14.42 11.20 8.96
C LYS A 88 -13.82 12.24 9.90
N VAL A 89 -12.56 12.05 10.29
CA VAL A 89 -11.87 12.94 11.22
C VAL A 89 -11.60 14.30 10.59
N LYS A 90 -11.17 14.33 9.34
CA LYS A 90 -10.89 15.59 8.63
C LYS A 90 -12.14 16.24 8.05
N ASN A 91 -13.27 15.56 8.10
CA ASN A 91 -14.54 16.01 7.53
C ASN A 91 -14.42 16.40 6.06
N LYS A 92 -13.72 15.57 5.30
CA LYS A 92 -13.61 15.73 3.84
C LYS A 92 -13.24 14.39 3.20
N LYS A 93 -13.64 14.22 1.93
CA LYS A 93 -13.39 13.01 1.18
C LYS A 93 -12.03 13.10 0.49
N HIS A 94 -11.13 12.18 0.83
CA HIS A 94 -9.84 12.04 0.14
C HIS A 94 -9.99 11.14 -1.09
N SER A 95 -9.20 11.42 -2.12
CA SER A 95 -8.96 10.43 -3.17
C SER A 95 -8.08 9.34 -2.57
N LYS A 96 -8.55 8.09 -2.65
CA LYS A 96 -7.91 6.96 -1.99
C LYS A 96 -7.31 6.02 -3.03
N PHE A 97 -6.09 5.57 -2.77
CA PHE A 97 -5.34 4.74 -3.71
C PHE A 97 -4.69 3.54 -3.04
N PHE A 98 -4.70 2.42 -3.76
CA PHE A 98 -3.74 1.34 -3.54
C PHE A 98 -2.83 1.26 -4.76
N ALA A 99 -1.52 1.31 -4.53
CA ALA A 99 -0.52 1.11 -5.57
C ALA A 99 -0.07 -0.34 -5.53
N VAL A 100 -0.20 -1.03 -6.65
CA VAL A 100 0.18 -2.43 -6.80
C VAL A 100 1.23 -2.57 -7.89
N CYS A 101 1.94 -3.70 -7.92
CA CYS A 101 3.07 -3.90 -8.82
C CYS A 101 2.80 -4.93 -9.92
N SER A 102 1.63 -5.51 -9.99
CA SER A 102 1.30 -6.49 -11.02
C SER A 102 -0.17 -6.40 -11.43
N ASP A 103 -0.45 -6.80 -12.67
CA ASP A 103 -1.82 -6.90 -13.19
C ASP A 103 -2.65 -7.91 -12.40
N GLU A 104 -2.01 -8.96 -11.91
CA GLU A 104 -2.66 -10.01 -11.12
C GLU A 104 -3.23 -9.44 -9.83
N GLU A 105 -2.45 -8.64 -9.08
CA GLU A 105 -2.91 -7.99 -7.87
C GLU A 105 -4.04 -7.01 -8.17
N LYS A 106 -3.86 -6.20 -9.21
CA LYS A 106 -4.87 -5.21 -9.61
C LYS A 106 -6.19 -5.89 -9.93
N ASN A 107 -6.16 -6.93 -10.76
CA ASN A 107 -7.35 -7.67 -11.14
C ASN A 107 -8.03 -8.32 -9.93
N LYS A 108 -7.25 -8.88 -9.04
CA LYS A 108 -7.77 -9.56 -7.85
C LYS A 108 -8.48 -8.58 -6.91
N LEU A 109 -7.91 -7.40 -6.72
CA LEU A 109 -8.52 -6.37 -5.88
C LEU A 109 -9.77 -5.77 -6.52
N GLU A 110 -9.79 -5.60 -7.83
CA GLU A 110 -10.90 -4.96 -8.54
C GLU A 110 -12.05 -5.92 -8.86
N ASN A 111 -11.76 -7.17 -9.19
CA ASN A 111 -12.71 -8.06 -9.86
C ASN A 111 -12.96 -9.39 -9.16
N SER A 112 -12.46 -9.62 -7.97
CA SER A 112 -12.76 -10.84 -7.25
C SER A 112 -14.20 -10.82 -6.70
N SER A 113 -14.75 -11.97 -6.38
CA SER A 113 -16.09 -12.11 -5.81
C SER A 113 -16.13 -11.89 -4.31
N SER A 114 -15.07 -11.33 -3.74
CA SER A 114 -14.95 -11.10 -2.30
C SER A 114 -15.62 -9.80 -1.85
N TRP A 115 -16.01 -9.75 -0.58
CA TRP A 115 -16.52 -8.51 0.02
C TRP A 115 -15.46 -7.40 0.00
N LEU A 116 -14.19 -7.76 -0.03
CA LEU A 116 -13.09 -6.80 -0.09
C LEU A 116 -13.10 -6.03 -1.43
N SER A 117 -13.24 -6.74 -2.55
CA SER A 117 -13.38 -6.12 -3.87
C SER A 117 -14.61 -5.22 -3.94
N GLU A 118 -15.72 -5.67 -3.35
CA GLU A 118 -16.94 -4.86 -3.30
C GLU A 118 -16.73 -3.58 -2.47
N SER A 119 -16.00 -3.68 -1.35
CA SER A 119 -15.65 -2.51 -0.53
C SER A 119 -14.82 -1.50 -1.31
N ILE A 120 -13.85 -1.98 -2.08
CA ILE A 120 -13.01 -1.13 -2.93
C ILE A 120 -13.87 -0.33 -3.93
N LYS A 121 -14.85 -1.00 -4.54
CA LYS A 121 -15.77 -0.33 -5.47
C LYS A 121 -16.69 0.66 -4.76
N GLN A 122 -17.32 0.24 -3.67
CA GLN A 122 -18.29 1.06 -2.96
C GLN A 122 -17.66 2.31 -2.34
N PHE A 123 -16.43 2.18 -1.85
CA PHE A 123 -15.71 3.32 -1.25
C PHE A 123 -14.84 4.07 -2.26
N GLU A 124 -14.98 3.73 -3.54
CA GLU A 124 -14.30 4.43 -4.65
C GLU A 124 -12.78 4.49 -4.49
N ILE A 125 -12.19 3.38 -4.03
CA ILE A 125 -10.74 3.28 -3.90
C ILE A 125 -10.16 2.92 -5.26
N LYS A 126 -9.18 3.70 -5.69
CA LYS A 126 -8.53 3.51 -6.99
C LYS A 126 -7.33 2.60 -6.84
N ILE A 127 -7.22 1.62 -7.73
CA ILE A 127 -6.07 0.74 -7.77
C ILE A 127 -5.18 1.20 -8.92
N ILE A 128 -3.95 1.60 -8.62
CA ILE A 128 -2.98 1.99 -9.64
C ILE A 128 -1.89 0.94 -9.73
N LYS A 129 -1.61 0.50 -10.95
CA LYS A 129 -0.49 -0.40 -11.19
C LYS A 129 0.76 0.42 -11.49
N ILE A 130 1.83 0.12 -10.77
CA ILE A 130 3.12 0.75 -10.96
C ILE A 130 4.02 -0.24 -11.69
N ASP A 131 4.58 0.19 -12.81
CA ASP A 131 5.53 -0.62 -13.56
C ASP A 131 6.88 -0.57 -12.88
N ILE A 132 7.42 -1.74 -12.56
CA ILE A 132 8.71 -1.88 -11.92
C ILE A 132 9.62 -2.74 -12.80
N SER A 133 10.93 -2.54 -12.66
CA SER A 133 11.92 -3.30 -13.42
C SER A 133 11.90 -4.78 -13.02
N ASP A 134 12.39 -5.64 -13.92
CA ASP A 134 12.51 -7.07 -13.63
C ASP A 134 13.46 -7.32 -12.46
N ASP A 135 14.53 -6.55 -12.35
CA ASP A 135 15.45 -6.62 -11.20
C ASP A 135 14.74 -6.33 -9.89
N LEU A 136 13.90 -5.32 -9.86
CA LEU A 136 13.13 -4.97 -8.66
C LEU A 136 12.12 -6.05 -8.33
N LYS A 137 11.45 -6.63 -9.33
CA LYS A 137 10.53 -7.76 -9.13
C LYS A 137 11.25 -8.95 -8.49
N GLU A 138 12.44 -9.28 -8.97
CA GLU A 138 13.23 -10.36 -8.40
C GLU A 138 13.62 -10.10 -6.95
N LYS A 139 13.99 -8.87 -6.62
CA LYS A 139 14.31 -8.48 -5.25
C LYS A 139 13.10 -8.61 -4.34
N ILE A 140 11.92 -8.19 -4.80
CA ILE A 140 10.67 -8.32 -4.03
C ILE A 140 10.34 -9.79 -3.81
N LEU A 141 10.42 -10.61 -4.84
CA LEU A 141 10.14 -12.05 -4.75
C LEU A 141 11.12 -12.75 -3.82
N SER A 142 12.40 -12.40 -3.89
CA SER A 142 13.42 -12.95 -2.99
C SER A 142 13.13 -12.58 -1.53
N ALA A 143 12.74 -11.35 -1.27
CA ALA A 143 12.39 -10.90 0.08
C ALA A 143 11.15 -11.63 0.59
N GLN A 144 10.13 -11.82 -0.25
CA GLN A 144 8.92 -12.57 0.10
C GLN A 144 9.25 -14.02 0.45
N ASN A 145 10.09 -14.66 -0.34
CA ASN A 145 10.51 -16.04 -0.11
C ASN A 145 11.29 -16.19 1.19
N ARG A 146 12.18 -15.25 1.49
CA ARG A 146 12.94 -15.26 2.74
C ARG A 146 12.03 -15.07 3.95
N GLN A 147 11.07 -14.17 3.89
CA GLN A 147 10.09 -13.98 4.96
C GLN A 147 9.25 -15.22 5.18
N LYS A 148 8.84 -15.88 4.09
CA LYS A 148 8.09 -17.12 4.15
C LYS A 148 8.89 -18.24 4.82
N MET A 149 10.19 -18.33 4.55
CA MET A 149 11.07 -19.32 5.17
C MET A 149 11.29 -19.03 6.66
N ILE A 150 11.37 -17.78 7.04
CA ILE A 150 11.57 -17.37 8.45
C ILE A 150 10.29 -17.61 9.28
N ASN A 151 9.12 -17.42 8.69
CA ASN A 151 7.83 -17.55 9.36
C ASN A 151 7.29 -18.99 9.41
N ASN A 152 7.97 -19.92 8.78
CA ASN A 152 7.68 -21.32 8.86
C ASN A 152 8.67 -22.00 9.83
#